data_acf747a1ffc4bb9a4a61e79a3e450adc
#
_entry.id   acf747a1ffc4bb9a4a61e79a3e450adc
#
_cell.length_a   1.000
_cell.length_b   1.000
_cell.length_c   1.000
_cell.angle_alpha   90.00
_cell.angle_beta   90.00
_cell.angle_gamma   90.00
#
_symmetry.space_group_name_H-M   'P 1'
#
loop_
_entity.id
_entity.type
_entity.pdbx_description
1 polymer ?
#
loop_
_entity_poly.entity_id
_entity_poly.type
_entity_poly.pdbx_seq_one_letter_code
_entity_poly.pdbx_strand_id
1 'polypeptide(L)'
;MLRSIGLLQVLAHAGAPVCAQAATLSPLRLRTVMRVDDNVLSGVSHFYAELLRLKETMDAAQENGAPLCYLLDEILHGTNTRERELGARLCIKTLCQRGAMGAVSTHDLSLASLEDETQGAVHNVHFSETVTAEAMTFDYRLQQGPVQTTNALRLMRQLGIQLDWQLEPDTTTLAPAPATATSA
;
A
#
# COMPACT_ATOMS: atom_id res chain seq x y z
N MET A 1 9.53 -1.48 1.58
CA MET A 1 9.39 -0.15 2.20
C MET A 1 8.69 -0.20 3.56
N LEU A 2 7.43 -0.61 3.71
CA LEU A 2 6.71 -0.55 4.99
C LEU A 2 7.46 -1.24 6.14
N ARG A 3 7.96 -2.47 5.91
CA ARG A 3 8.76 -3.20 6.92
C ARG A 3 10.01 -2.42 7.35
N SER A 4 10.69 -1.76 6.42
CA SER A 4 11.89 -0.95 6.73
C SER A 4 11.54 0.26 7.59
N ILE A 5 10.42 0.95 7.30
CA ILE A 5 9.92 2.07 8.10
C ILE A 5 9.56 1.60 9.52
N GLY A 6 8.82 0.49 9.65
CA GLY A 6 8.45 -0.05 10.95
C GLY A 6 9.64 -0.48 11.78
N LEU A 7 10.61 -1.18 11.18
CA LEU A 7 11.83 -1.61 11.84
C LEU A 7 12.69 -0.42 12.30
N LEU A 8 12.84 0.59 11.44
CA LEU A 8 13.56 1.82 11.74
C LEU A 8 12.95 2.52 12.97
N GLN A 9 11.62 2.64 13.02
CA GLN A 9 10.91 3.24 14.14
C GLN A 9 11.15 2.46 15.45
N VAL A 10 11.04 1.13 15.41
CA VAL A 10 11.25 0.28 16.60
C VAL A 10 12.69 0.34 17.08
N LEU A 11 13.68 0.21 16.19
CA LEU A 11 15.10 0.24 16.55
C LEU A 11 15.50 1.59 17.12
N ALA A 12 15.07 2.69 16.50
CA ALA A 12 15.39 4.03 16.98
C ALA A 12 14.79 4.31 18.37
N HIS A 13 13.55 3.90 18.63
CA HIS A 13 12.94 4.04 19.95
C HIS A 13 13.63 3.17 21.01
N ALA A 14 14.22 2.05 20.62
CA ALA A 14 15.04 1.21 21.49
C ALA A 14 16.47 1.73 21.68
N GLY A 15 16.84 2.86 21.06
CA GLY A 15 18.20 3.39 21.08
C GLY A 15 19.21 2.59 20.27
N ALA A 16 18.75 1.73 19.37
CA ALA A 16 19.59 0.91 18.50
C ALA A 16 19.98 1.66 17.20
N PRO A 17 21.08 1.28 16.54
CA PRO A 17 21.44 1.83 15.24
C PRO A 17 20.39 1.50 14.18
N VAL A 18 20.17 2.45 13.26
CA VAL A 18 19.21 2.32 12.17
C VAL A 18 19.92 2.31 10.82
N CYS A 19 19.35 1.59 9.84
CA CYS A 19 19.84 1.53 8.46
C CYS A 19 19.44 2.79 7.67
N ALA A 20 19.99 3.94 8.03
CA ALA A 20 19.76 5.21 7.35
C ALA A 20 20.99 6.13 7.55
N GLN A 21 21.25 7.00 6.56
CA GLN A 21 22.30 8.03 6.68
C GLN A 21 21.93 9.08 7.74
N ALA A 22 20.64 9.42 7.81
CA ALA A 22 20.05 10.28 8.83
C ALA A 22 18.58 9.91 9.00
N ALA A 23 18.05 10.07 10.21
CA ALA A 23 16.64 9.89 10.49
C ALA A 23 16.18 10.89 11.55
N THR A 24 15.04 11.53 11.31
CA THR A 24 14.32 12.34 12.29
C THR A 24 13.01 11.63 12.59
N LEU A 25 12.80 11.26 13.84
CA LEU A 25 11.67 10.45 14.27
C LEU A 25 10.92 11.13 15.41
N SER A 26 9.60 11.04 15.37
CA SER A 26 8.74 11.44 16.47
C SER A 26 8.35 10.21 17.31
N PRO A 27 8.08 10.37 18.60
CA PRO A 27 7.47 9.32 19.42
C PRO A 27 6.09 8.97 18.85
N LEU A 28 5.93 7.76 18.31
CA LEU A 28 4.70 7.27 17.70
C LEU A 28 4.34 5.90 18.28
N ARG A 29 3.05 5.62 18.40
CA ARG A 29 2.55 4.26 18.63
C ARG A 29 2.45 3.56 17.29
N LEU A 30 3.21 2.48 17.12
CA LEU A 30 3.24 1.73 15.87
C LEU A 30 2.24 0.58 15.90
N ARG A 31 1.44 0.43 14.86
CA ARG A 31 0.62 -0.75 14.56
C ARG A 31 0.89 -1.21 13.15
N THR A 32 0.97 -2.53 12.98
CA THR A 32 1.24 -3.10 11.66
C THR A 32 0.26 -4.24 11.36
N VAL A 33 -0.28 -4.24 10.15
CA VAL A 33 -0.97 -5.39 9.57
C VAL A 33 -0.19 -5.75 8.33
N MET A 34 0.68 -6.74 8.47
CA MET A 34 1.53 -7.23 7.39
C MET A 34 1.26 -8.72 7.19
N ARG A 35 1.45 -9.18 5.97
CA ARG A 35 1.29 -10.58 5.64
C ARG A 35 2.14 -11.45 6.57
N VAL A 36 1.50 -12.38 7.26
CA VAL A 36 2.16 -13.37 8.11
C VAL A 36 2.08 -14.69 7.36
N ASP A 37 3.20 -15.40 7.29
CA ASP A 37 3.23 -16.74 6.73
C ASP A 37 2.33 -17.66 7.54
N ASP A 38 1.72 -18.64 6.86
CA ASP A 38 0.72 -19.55 7.40
C ASP A 38 1.20 -20.24 8.69
N ASN A 39 0.58 -19.94 9.80
CA ASN A 39 0.70 -20.74 11.01
C ASN A 39 -0.48 -21.73 11.06
N VAL A 40 -0.35 -22.84 10.38
CA VAL A 40 -1.35 -23.92 10.26
C VAL A 40 -1.76 -24.49 11.62
N LEU A 41 -0.99 -24.23 12.67
CA LEU A 41 -1.18 -24.80 14.01
C LEU A 41 -2.27 -24.11 14.85
N SER A 42 -2.76 -22.94 14.45
CA SER A 42 -3.70 -22.17 15.30
C SER A 42 -5.18 -22.39 14.99
N GLY A 43 -5.54 -23.12 13.91
CA GLY A 43 -6.94 -23.41 13.55
C GLY A 43 -7.81 -22.18 13.25
N VAL A 44 -7.23 -20.99 13.27
CA VAL A 44 -7.89 -19.71 12.99
C VAL A 44 -7.70 -19.38 11.52
N SER A 45 -8.78 -19.03 10.81
CA SER A 45 -8.70 -18.54 9.44
C SER A 45 -7.75 -17.34 9.38
N HIS A 46 -6.80 -17.37 8.42
CA HIS A 46 -5.85 -16.29 8.16
C HIS A 46 -6.57 -14.92 8.04
N PHE A 47 -7.69 -14.90 7.36
CA PHE A 47 -8.53 -13.70 7.21
C PHE A 47 -9.07 -13.19 8.55
N TYR A 48 -9.53 -14.08 9.43
CA TYR A 48 -10.01 -13.67 10.75
C TYR A 48 -8.89 -13.11 11.63
N ALA A 49 -7.70 -13.70 11.58
CA ALA A 49 -6.53 -13.16 12.28
C ALA A 49 -6.12 -11.76 11.76
N GLU A 50 -6.23 -11.54 10.46
CA GLU A 50 -6.02 -10.23 9.83
C GLU A 50 -7.05 -9.21 10.33
N LEU A 51 -8.35 -9.57 10.37
CA LEU A 51 -9.42 -8.72 10.89
C LEU A 51 -9.20 -8.33 12.36
N LEU A 52 -8.72 -9.25 13.21
CA LEU A 52 -8.40 -8.95 14.60
C LEU A 52 -7.28 -7.89 14.71
N ARG A 53 -6.22 -8.00 13.93
CA ARG A 53 -5.13 -7.01 13.91
C ARG A 53 -5.59 -5.66 13.37
N LEU A 54 -6.44 -5.67 12.34
CA LEU A 54 -7.04 -4.45 11.81
C LEU A 54 -7.92 -3.79 12.87
N LYS A 55 -8.72 -4.59 13.60
CA LYS A 55 -9.52 -4.11 14.73
C LYS A 55 -8.63 -3.46 15.80
N GLU A 56 -7.55 -4.11 16.23
CA GLU A 56 -6.58 -3.55 17.20
C GLU A 56 -6.00 -2.21 16.72
N THR A 57 -5.73 -2.07 15.41
CA THR A 57 -5.25 -0.83 14.82
C THR A 57 -6.32 0.26 14.87
N MET A 58 -7.57 -0.10 14.56
CA MET A 58 -8.72 0.82 14.63
C MET A 58 -9.00 1.27 16.06
N ASP A 59 -8.93 0.36 17.03
CA ASP A 59 -9.13 0.68 18.45
C ASP A 59 -8.01 1.61 18.95
N ALA A 60 -6.74 1.31 18.60
CA ALA A 60 -5.60 2.15 18.96
C ALA A 60 -5.70 3.58 18.41
N ALA A 61 -6.37 3.79 17.28
CA ALA A 61 -6.60 5.11 16.72
C ALA A 61 -7.62 5.96 17.53
N GLN A 62 -8.34 5.36 18.49
CA GLN A 62 -9.27 6.05 19.40
C GLN A 62 -8.63 6.38 20.75
N GLU A 63 -7.49 5.76 21.07
CA GLU A 63 -6.83 5.94 22.36
C GLU A 63 -6.10 7.29 22.42
N ASN A 64 -6.16 7.93 23.58
CA ASN A 64 -5.38 9.13 23.85
C ASN A 64 -3.88 8.78 24.02
N GLY A 65 -2.99 9.71 23.68
CA GLY A 65 -1.55 9.56 23.84
C GLY A 65 -0.75 9.99 22.61
N ALA A 66 0.40 9.37 22.41
CA ALA A 66 1.22 9.64 21.23
C ALA A 66 0.46 9.29 19.95
N PRO A 67 0.69 10.02 18.84
CA PRO A 67 0.01 9.76 17.58
C PRO A 67 0.21 8.31 17.11
N LEU A 68 -0.82 7.75 16.48
CA LEU A 68 -0.75 6.41 15.90
C LEU A 68 -0.09 6.47 14.52
N CYS A 69 0.91 5.62 14.32
CA CYS A 69 1.45 5.29 13.01
C CYS A 69 1.00 3.88 12.62
N TYR A 70 0.32 3.74 11.49
CA TYR A 70 -0.10 2.45 10.98
C TYR A 70 0.62 2.09 9.68
N LEU A 71 1.00 0.82 9.54
CA LEU A 71 1.61 0.28 8.34
C LEU A 71 0.82 -0.96 7.91
N LEU A 72 0.06 -0.83 6.84
CA LEU A 72 -0.85 -1.86 6.35
C LEU A 72 -0.36 -2.38 5.00
N ASP A 73 -0.13 -3.69 4.91
CA ASP A 73 0.40 -4.35 3.71
C ASP A 73 -0.67 -5.25 3.11
N GLU A 74 -1.25 -4.83 1.98
CA GLU A 74 -2.24 -5.57 1.21
C GLU A 74 -3.41 -6.13 2.07
N ILE A 75 -4.11 -5.26 2.77
CA ILE A 75 -5.18 -5.66 3.71
C ILE A 75 -6.40 -6.27 3.02
N LEU A 76 -7.09 -7.13 3.77
CA LEU A 76 -8.35 -7.80 3.40
C LEU A 76 -8.21 -8.74 2.18
N HIS A 77 -7.05 -9.41 2.05
CA HIS A 77 -6.83 -10.36 0.94
C HIS A 77 -7.73 -11.60 0.99
N GLY A 78 -8.25 -11.96 2.14
CA GLY A 78 -9.05 -13.19 2.35
C GLY A 78 -10.50 -13.10 1.89
N THR A 79 -10.94 -11.99 1.26
CA THR A 79 -12.31 -11.81 0.78
C THR A 79 -12.38 -11.45 -0.71
N ASN A 80 -13.59 -11.35 -1.25
CA ASN A 80 -13.80 -10.98 -2.65
C ASN A 80 -13.37 -9.51 -2.93
N THR A 81 -13.10 -9.21 -4.20
CA THR A 81 -12.56 -7.92 -4.63
C THR A 81 -13.40 -6.73 -4.19
N ARG A 82 -14.73 -6.81 -4.28
CA ARG A 82 -15.63 -5.71 -3.93
C ARG A 82 -15.63 -5.42 -2.42
N GLU A 83 -15.67 -6.45 -1.61
CA GLU A 83 -15.61 -6.30 -0.14
C GLU A 83 -14.25 -5.80 0.32
N ARG A 84 -13.17 -6.29 -0.30
CA ARG A 84 -11.82 -5.84 -0.05
C ARG A 84 -11.67 -4.34 -0.33
N GLU A 85 -12.07 -3.90 -1.53
CA GLU A 85 -12.02 -2.49 -1.93
C GLU A 85 -12.79 -1.60 -0.96
N LEU A 86 -14.06 -1.95 -0.70
CA LEU A 86 -14.92 -1.17 0.19
C LEU A 86 -14.37 -1.15 1.62
N GLY A 87 -13.96 -2.30 2.15
CA GLY A 87 -13.40 -2.42 3.49
C GLY A 87 -12.11 -1.61 3.65
N ALA A 88 -11.16 -1.74 2.71
CA ALA A 88 -9.92 -0.98 2.73
C ALA A 88 -10.16 0.53 2.66
N ARG A 89 -11.04 0.98 1.77
CA ARG A 89 -11.45 2.37 1.63
C ARG A 89 -12.01 2.95 2.93
N LEU A 90 -12.94 2.24 3.56
CA LEU A 90 -13.55 2.66 4.82
C LEU A 90 -12.54 2.69 5.97
N CYS A 91 -11.64 1.69 6.06
CA CYS A 91 -10.59 1.65 7.07
C CYS A 91 -9.64 2.84 6.94
N ILE A 92 -9.14 3.13 5.73
CA ILE A 92 -8.22 4.24 5.48
C ILE A 92 -8.88 5.58 5.84
N LYS A 93 -10.12 5.83 5.38
CA LYS A 93 -10.88 7.04 5.70
C LYS A 93 -11.07 7.21 7.20
N THR A 94 -11.44 6.13 7.90
CA THR A 94 -11.66 6.17 9.34
C THR A 94 -10.36 6.48 10.10
N LEU A 95 -9.23 5.87 9.74
CA LEU A 95 -7.92 6.14 10.33
C LEU A 95 -7.51 7.60 10.11
N CYS A 96 -7.70 8.11 8.89
CA CYS A 96 -7.44 9.48 8.53
C CYS A 96 -8.29 10.46 9.35
N GLN A 97 -9.60 10.23 9.47
CA GLN A 97 -10.52 11.05 10.27
C GLN A 97 -10.18 11.08 11.76
N ARG A 98 -9.57 10.01 12.27
CA ARG A 98 -9.08 9.92 13.66
C ARG A 98 -7.70 10.54 13.88
N GLY A 99 -7.14 11.17 12.87
CA GLY A 99 -5.81 11.81 12.96
C GLY A 99 -4.65 10.83 13.03
N ALA A 100 -4.86 9.55 12.71
CA ALA A 100 -3.78 8.59 12.59
C ALA A 100 -3.00 8.84 11.29
N MET A 101 -1.69 8.67 11.33
CA MET A 101 -0.82 8.75 10.16
C MET A 101 -0.32 7.35 9.80
N GLY A 102 0.01 7.12 8.52
CA GLY A 102 0.53 5.81 8.16
C GLY A 102 0.70 5.62 6.66
N ALA A 103 0.93 4.38 6.27
CA ALA A 103 1.04 4.02 4.88
C ALA A 103 0.36 2.66 4.62
N VAL A 104 -0.26 2.56 3.46
CA VAL A 104 -0.92 1.35 2.97
C VAL A 104 -0.29 0.96 1.64
N SER A 105 0.19 -0.28 1.52
CA SER A 105 0.53 -0.83 0.22
C SER A 105 -0.67 -1.59 -0.35
N THR A 106 -0.93 -1.41 -1.62
CA THR A 106 -1.99 -2.10 -2.34
C THR A 106 -1.67 -2.16 -3.82
N HIS A 107 -2.17 -3.19 -4.49
CA HIS A 107 -2.20 -3.26 -5.95
C HIS A 107 -3.58 -2.87 -6.51
N ASP A 108 -4.52 -2.49 -5.67
CA ASP A 108 -5.86 -2.08 -6.05
C ASP A 108 -5.89 -0.60 -6.41
N LEU A 109 -5.88 -0.31 -7.71
CA LEU A 109 -5.88 1.05 -8.24
C LEU A 109 -7.19 1.82 -7.97
N SER A 110 -8.28 1.12 -7.61
CA SER A 110 -9.53 1.80 -7.24
C SER A 110 -9.39 2.67 -5.99
N LEU A 111 -8.44 2.33 -5.11
CA LEU A 111 -8.12 3.11 -3.91
C LEU A 111 -7.39 4.44 -4.21
N ALA A 112 -6.89 4.62 -5.43
CA ALA A 112 -6.21 5.86 -5.82
C ALA A 112 -7.13 7.09 -5.73
N SER A 113 -8.44 6.92 -5.93
CA SER A 113 -9.43 8.00 -5.77
C SER A 113 -9.52 8.57 -4.34
N LEU A 114 -8.95 7.88 -3.35
CA LEU A 114 -8.92 8.37 -1.96
C LEU A 114 -8.19 9.72 -1.82
N GLU A 115 -7.24 10.02 -2.69
CA GLU A 115 -6.55 11.32 -2.69
C GLU A 115 -7.54 12.47 -2.90
N ASP A 116 -8.40 12.36 -3.91
CA ASP A 116 -9.43 13.37 -4.20
C ASP A 116 -10.53 13.36 -3.13
N GLU A 117 -10.99 12.17 -2.73
CA GLU A 117 -12.06 12.00 -1.75
C GLU A 117 -11.69 12.51 -0.35
N THR A 118 -10.42 12.55 -0.01
CA THR A 118 -9.91 13.03 1.27
C THR A 118 -9.30 14.42 1.19
N GLN A 119 -9.46 15.11 0.05
CA GLN A 119 -8.93 16.46 -0.18
C GLN A 119 -7.42 16.56 0.09
N GLY A 120 -6.68 15.53 -0.31
CA GLY A 120 -5.24 15.46 -0.16
C GLY A 120 -4.75 15.04 1.25
N ALA A 121 -5.61 14.56 2.15
CA ALA A 121 -5.15 13.95 3.39
C ALA A 121 -4.52 12.55 3.17
N VAL A 122 -4.86 11.90 2.07
CA VAL A 122 -4.22 10.70 1.56
C VAL A 122 -3.49 11.07 0.28
N HIS A 123 -2.24 10.62 0.09
CA HIS A 123 -1.45 10.84 -1.11
C HIS A 123 -1.08 9.51 -1.76
N ASN A 124 -1.24 9.43 -3.06
CA ASN A 124 -0.80 8.30 -3.84
C ASN A 124 0.69 8.41 -4.16
N VAL A 125 1.40 7.31 -3.94
CA VAL A 125 2.82 7.20 -4.27
C VAL A 125 3.11 5.81 -4.80
N HIS A 126 4.10 5.68 -5.68
CA HIS A 126 4.49 4.39 -6.23
C HIS A 126 6.01 4.27 -6.39
N PHE A 127 6.46 3.04 -6.58
CA PHE A 127 7.81 2.73 -7.03
C PHE A 127 7.76 2.34 -8.50
N SER A 128 8.69 2.85 -9.28
CA SER A 128 8.83 2.41 -10.67
C SER A 128 9.88 1.33 -10.82
N GLU A 129 9.65 0.49 -11.78
CA GLU A 129 10.58 -0.50 -12.28
C GLU A 129 10.95 -0.17 -13.72
N THR A 130 12.20 -0.35 -14.08
CA THR A 130 12.66 -0.26 -15.46
C THR A 130 12.90 -1.65 -15.98
N VAL A 131 12.09 -2.07 -16.96
CA VAL A 131 12.22 -3.37 -17.63
C VAL A 131 12.94 -3.14 -18.95
N THR A 132 14.17 -3.62 -19.05
CA THR A 132 14.94 -3.68 -20.31
C THR A 132 14.82 -5.08 -20.94
N ALA A 133 15.37 -5.27 -22.14
CA ALA A 133 15.37 -6.59 -22.76
C ALA A 133 16.18 -7.66 -21.97
N GLU A 134 17.14 -7.21 -21.15
CA GLU A 134 18.10 -8.08 -20.46
C GLU A 134 17.85 -8.17 -18.95
N ALA A 135 17.21 -7.18 -18.33
CA ALA A 135 17.06 -7.12 -16.88
C ALA A 135 15.88 -6.24 -16.43
N MET A 136 15.39 -6.56 -15.25
CA MET A 136 14.45 -5.74 -14.48
C MET A 136 15.23 -5.05 -13.36
N THR A 137 15.19 -3.72 -13.31
CA THR A 137 15.88 -2.92 -12.29
C THR A 137 14.89 -2.05 -11.53
N PHE A 138 15.16 -1.89 -10.24
CA PHE A 138 14.38 -1.03 -9.35
C PHE A 138 15.27 0.09 -8.85
N ASP A 139 14.83 1.33 -8.95
CA ASP A 139 15.55 2.47 -8.39
C ASP A 139 15.24 2.72 -6.91
N TYR A 140 14.20 2.06 -6.38
CA TYR A 140 13.70 2.20 -5.00
C TYR A 140 13.35 3.65 -4.62
N ARG A 141 13.04 4.50 -5.60
CA ARG A 141 12.63 5.87 -5.38
C ARG A 141 11.11 6.00 -5.38
N LEU A 142 10.61 6.65 -4.34
CA LEU A 142 9.19 6.94 -4.22
C LEU A 142 8.81 8.07 -5.18
N GLN A 143 7.82 7.83 -6.02
CA GLN A 143 7.29 8.80 -6.98
C GLN A 143 5.85 9.16 -6.62
N GLN A 144 5.41 10.36 -6.99
CA GLN A 144 4.06 10.85 -6.75
C GLN A 144 3.05 10.22 -7.71
N GLY A 145 1.81 10.06 -7.24
CA GLY A 145 0.71 9.51 -7.99
C GLY A 145 0.63 7.98 -8.01
N PRO A 146 -0.44 7.41 -8.56
CA PRO A 146 -0.60 5.97 -8.71
C PRO A 146 0.29 5.44 -9.85
N VAL A 147 0.61 4.14 -9.80
CA VAL A 147 1.33 3.48 -10.89
C VAL A 147 0.48 3.49 -12.17
N GLN A 148 1.09 3.88 -13.30
CA GLN A 148 0.40 3.99 -14.59
C GLN A 148 0.68 2.82 -15.53
N THR A 149 1.70 2.02 -15.25
CA THR A 149 2.15 0.92 -16.12
C THR A 149 2.07 -0.42 -15.41
N THR A 150 1.53 -1.43 -16.11
CA THR A 150 1.54 -2.82 -15.64
C THR A 150 2.55 -3.59 -16.48
N ASN A 151 3.64 -4.06 -15.85
CA ASN A 151 4.70 -4.78 -16.55
C ASN A 151 4.55 -6.31 -16.48
N ALA A 152 3.50 -6.81 -15.81
CA ALA A 152 3.32 -8.25 -15.57
C ALA A 152 3.30 -9.07 -16.87
N LEU A 153 2.50 -8.65 -17.86
CA LEU A 153 2.38 -9.37 -19.14
C LEU A 153 3.69 -9.31 -19.96
N ARG A 154 4.40 -8.18 -19.89
CA ARG A 154 5.70 -8.03 -20.53
C ARG A 154 6.74 -8.95 -19.89
N LEU A 155 6.74 -9.03 -18.56
CA LEU A 155 7.63 -9.92 -17.81
C LEU A 155 7.32 -11.39 -18.09
N MET A 156 6.05 -11.78 -18.14
CA MET A 156 5.66 -13.15 -18.53
C MET A 156 6.21 -13.55 -19.90
N ARG A 157 6.14 -12.66 -20.87
CA ARG A 157 6.72 -12.89 -22.22
C ARG A 157 8.24 -13.02 -22.16
N GLN A 158 8.94 -12.17 -21.42
CA GLN A 158 10.38 -12.25 -21.27
C GLN A 158 10.84 -13.56 -20.61
N LEU A 159 10.04 -14.10 -19.69
CA LEU A 159 10.28 -15.41 -19.06
C LEU A 159 9.92 -16.58 -19.98
N GLY A 160 9.50 -16.32 -21.23
CA GLY A 160 9.14 -17.37 -22.18
C GLY A 160 7.77 -18.00 -21.96
N ILE A 161 6.91 -17.39 -21.15
CA ILE A 161 5.53 -17.84 -20.97
C ILE A 161 4.77 -17.52 -22.26
N GLN A 162 4.38 -18.57 -22.99
CA GLN A 162 3.60 -18.43 -24.21
C GLN A 162 2.15 -18.09 -23.85
N LEU A 163 1.67 -16.96 -24.36
CA LEU A 163 0.28 -16.52 -24.20
C LEU A 163 -0.37 -16.59 -25.56
N ASP A 164 -1.37 -17.48 -25.72
CA ASP A 164 -2.05 -17.81 -26.99
C ASP A 164 -3.02 -16.72 -27.47
N TRP A 165 -2.88 -15.48 -27.01
CA TRP A 165 -3.71 -14.37 -27.44
C TRP A 165 -2.85 -13.19 -27.90
N GLN A 166 -3.30 -12.55 -28.96
CA GLN A 166 -2.72 -11.32 -29.44
C GLN A 166 -3.26 -10.18 -28.57
N LEU A 167 -2.39 -9.57 -27.77
CA LEU A 167 -2.70 -8.27 -27.19
C LEU A 167 -2.75 -7.26 -28.34
N GLU A 168 -3.86 -6.56 -28.47
CA GLU A 168 -3.92 -5.35 -29.28
C GLU A 168 -2.73 -4.45 -28.90
N PRO A 169 -1.96 -3.91 -29.87
CA PRO A 169 -0.92 -2.96 -29.54
C PRO A 169 -1.60 -1.72 -28.93
N ASP A 170 -1.14 -1.28 -27.75
CA ASP A 170 -1.51 -0.05 -27.07
C ASP A 170 -2.79 -0.02 -26.20
N THR A 171 -2.87 -0.89 -25.20
CA THR A 171 -3.62 -0.52 -23.99
C THR A 171 -2.67 -0.17 -22.82
N THR A 172 -1.49 0.34 -23.11
CA THR A 172 -0.47 0.68 -22.08
C THR A 172 -0.63 2.08 -21.51
N THR A 173 -1.54 2.88 -22.08
CA THR A 173 -1.85 4.23 -21.57
C THR A 173 -3.33 4.28 -21.17
N LEU A 174 -3.58 4.30 -19.86
CA LEU A 174 -4.88 4.78 -19.37
C LEU A 174 -5.03 6.23 -19.86
N ALA A 175 -6.08 6.47 -20.63
CA ALA A 175 -6.39 7.81 -21.13
C ALA A 175 -6.42 8.80 -19.97
N PRO A 176 -5.85 9.99 -20.13
CA PRO A 176 -5.95 11.03 -19.10
C PRO A 176 -7.43 11.34 -18.85
N ALA A 177 -7.80 11.49 -17.60
CA ALA A 177 -9.15 11.88 -17.19
C ALA A 177 -9.58 13.13 -17.97
N PRO A 178 -10.83 13.21 -18.45
CA PRO A 178 -11.31 14.37 -19.21
C PRO A 178 -11.20 15.60 -18.34
N ALA A 179 -10.50 16.61 -18.87
CA ALA A 179 -10.42 17.95 -18.27
C ALA A 179 -11.84 18.49 -18.09
N THR A 180 -12.20 18.83 -16.86
CA THR A 180 -13.45 19.53 -16.55
C THR A 180 -13.46 20.86 -17.32
N ALA A 181 -14.37 20.98 -18.28
CA ALA A 181 -14.63 22.22 -18.98
C ALA A 181 -15.16 23.26 -17.97
N THR A 182 -14.35 24.26 -17.70
CA THR A 182 -14.77 25.48 -16.99
C THR A 182 -15.69 26.24 -17.96
N SER A 183 -16.98 26.24 -17.67
CA SER A 183 -17.92 27.15 -18.32
C SER A 183 -17.83 28.52 -17.70
N ALA A 184 -17.61 29.50 -18.57
CA ALA A 184 -17.66 30.93 -18.28
C ALA A 184 -19.05 31.38 -17.81
#